data_cadadffb05d8e35ce8e48ff0544205ce
#
_entry.id   cadadffb05d8e35ce8e48ff0544205ce
#
_cell.length_a   1.000
_cell.length_b   1.000
_cell.length_c   1.000
_cell.angle_alpha   90.00
_cell.angle_beta   90.00
_cell.angle_gamma   90.00
#
_symmetry.space_group_name_H-M   'P 1'
#
loop_
_entity.id
_entity.type
_entity.pdbx_description
1 polymer ?
#
loop_
_entity_poly.entity_id
_entity_poly.type
_entity_poly.pdbx_seq_one_letter_code
_entity_poly.pdbx_strand_id
1 'polypeptide(L)'
;PLGGKDPYSASKAGTEMVVSAWQTIAGQADKKITICSARAGNVIGGGDTAEDRLIPDLIRGFHAKTKTLIRNPKSIRPWQHVLDPLNGYLIIGVNLMDSKKISSAYNFGPGEASKLTVKEMADFACSQWPQSLGIEIQVDPSAVLESGLLWLSSDLATKELGWRNRFEAKEAIRWIIEWERESMNSTPLQALDTQIDAFFGVEK
;
A
#
# COMPACT_ATOMS: atom_id res chain seq x y z
N PRO A 1 -17.13 -9.84 -5.19
CA PRO A 1 -17.17 -10.61 -6.44
C PRO A 1 -15.90 -10.34 -7.25
N LEU A 2 -15.35 -11.40 -7.88
CA LEU A 2 -14.24 -11.27 -8.81
C LEU A 2 -14.77 -10.69 -10.13
N GLY A 3 -13.99 -9.84 -10.79
CA GLY A 3 -14.32 -9.23 -12.07
C GLY A 3 -13.90 -7.76 -12.11
N GLY A 4 -14.09 -7.13 -13.24
CA GLY A 4 -13.80 -5.73 -13.46
C GLY A 4 -14.22 -5.29 -14.84
N LYS A 5 -14.42 -3.97 -15.01
CA LYS A 5 -14.84 -3.37 -16.28
C LYS A 5 -13.67 -2.84 -17.11
N ASP A 6 -12.47 -2.95 -16.61
CA ASP A 6 -11.22 -2.50 -17.24
C ASP A 6 -10.16 -3.62 -17.27
N PRO A 7 -9.15 -3.52 -18.14
CA PRO A 7 -8.13 -4.56 -18.30
C PRO A 7 -7.32 -4.84 -17.02
N TYR A 8 -7.06 -3.85 -16.20
CA TYR A 8 -6.32 -4.02 -14.94
C TYR A 8 -7.15 -4.86 -13.95
N SER A 9 -8.39 -4.47 -13.69
CA SER A 9 -9.29 -5.23 -12.81
C SER A 9 -9.52 -6.64 -13.30
N ALA A 10 -9.68 -6.84 -14.61
CA ALA A 10 -9.80 -8.15 -15.22
C ALA A 10 -8.54 -9.01 -15.01
N SER A 11 -7.35 -8.43 -15.17
CA SER A 11 -6.08 -9.15 -14.95
C SER A 11 -5.92 -9.60 -13.50
N LYS A 12 -6.29 -8.74 -12.52
CA LYS A 12 -6.26 -9.10 -11.11
C LYS A 12 -7.28 -10.19 -10.75
N ALA A 13 -8.47 -10.15 -11.33
CA ALA A 13 -9.45 -11.22 -11.18
C ALA A 13 -8.94 -12.54 -11.78
N GLY A 14 -8.30 -12.49 -12.95
CA GLY A 14 -7.64 -13.64 -13.58
C GLY A 14 -6.55 -14.24 -12.69
N THR A 15 -5.75 -13.42 -12.03
CA THR A 15 -4.74 -13.90 -11.06
C THR A 15 -5.38 -14.73 -9.95
N GLU A 16 -6.51 -14.29 -9.39
CA GLU A 16 -7.21 -15.03 -8.34
C GLU A 16 -7.74 -16.39 -8.84
N MET A 17 -8.23 -16.45 -10.09
CA MET A 17 -8.66 -17.71 -10.71
C MET A 17 -7.48 -18.69 -10.89
N VAL A 18 -6.33 -18.20 -11.35
CA VAL A 18 -5.11 -19.00 -11.49
C VAL A 18 -4.62 -19.50 -10.14
N VAL A 19 -4.58 -18.64 -9.12
CA VAL A 19 -4.20 -19.02 -7.75
C VAL A 19 -5.14 -20.11 -7.21
N SER A 20 -6.45 -19.97 -7.38
CA SER A 20 -7.45 -20.94 -6.93
C SER A 20 -7.26 -22.30 -7.62
N ALA A 21 -6.98 -22.33 -8.93
CA ALA A 21 -6.70 -23.56 -9.66
C ALA A 21 -5.43 -24.25 -9.12
N TRP A 22 -4.36 -23.49 -8.89
CA TRP A 22 -3.12 -24.02 -8.31
C TRP A 22 -3.31 -24.52 -6.87
N GLN A 23 -4.10 -23.87 -6.06
CA GLN A 23 -4.45 -24.33 -4.70
C GLN A 23 -5.14 -25.70 -4.76
N THR A 24 -6.05 -25.89 -5.71
CA THR A 24 -6.74 -27.18 -5.93
C THR A 24 -5.74 -28.28 -6.33
N ILE A 25 -4.85 -27.98 -7.28
CA ILE A 25 -3.82 -28.93 -7.75
C ILE A 25 -2.85 -29.28 -6.62
N ALA A 26 -2.40 -28.28 -5.88
CA ALA A 26 -1.50 -28.47 -4.73
C ALA A 26 -2.11 -29.35 -3.63
N GLY A 27 -3.42 -29.19 -3.38
CA GLY A 27 -4.16 -30.00 -2.39
C GLY A 27 -4.38 -31.46 -2.82
N GLN A 28 -4.33 -31.75 -4.12
CA GLN A 28 -4.53 -33.10 -4.66
C GLN A 28 -3.21 -33.87 -4.88
N ALA A 29 -2.11 -33.16 -5.04
CA ALA A 29 -0.81 -33.76 -5.23
C ALA A 29 -0.14 -34.03 -3.88
N ASP A 30 0.56 -35.16 -3.77
CA ASP A 30 1.47 -35.45 -2.64
C ASP A 30 2.72 -34.52 -2.69
N LYS A 31 2.48 -33.27 -3.07
CA LYS A 31 3.49 -32.21 -3.22
C LYS A 31 3.39 -31.24 -2.07
N LYS A 32 4.51 -31.00 -1.41
CA LYS A 32 4.66 -29.99 -0.35
C LYS A 32 4.60 -28.54 -0.91
N ILE A 33 3.58 -28.24 -1.69
CA ILE A 33 3.35 -26.89 -2.23
C ILE A 33 2.12 -26.32 -1.53
N THR A 34 2.30 -25.20 -0.85
CA THR A 34 1.20 -24.44 -0.24
C THR A 34 1.14 -23.06 -0.87
N ILE A 35 -0.06 -22.61 -1.22
CA ILE A 35 -0.29 -21.37 -1.94
C ILE A 35 -1.33 -20.55 -1.19
N CYS A 36 -1.03 -19.28 -0.95
CA CYS A 36 -1.94 -18.32 -0.34
C CYS A 36 -1.95 -17.03 -1.16
N SER A 37 -3.12 -16.46 -1.40
CA SER A 37 -3.26 -15.14 -2.04
C SER A 37 -3.14 -14.05 -0.97
N ALA A 38 -2.29 -13.05 -1.23
CA ALA A 38 -2.14 -11.87 -0.38
C ALA A 38 -2.50 -10.61 -1.18
N ARG A 39 -3.44 -9.81 -0.66
CA ARG A 39 -3.94 -8.61 -1.33
C ARG A 39 -3.72 -7.40 -0.45
N ALA A 40 -3.17 -6.35 -1.03
CA ALA A 40 -3.00 -5.05 -0.39
C ALA A 40 -3.77 -3.96 -1.14
N GLY A 41 -4.07 -2.87 -0.45
CA GLY A 41 -4.69 -1.68 -1.05
C GLY A 41 -3.68 -0.75 -1.70
N ASN A 42 -3.88 0.57 -1.53
CA ASN A 42 -2.95 1.58 -2.01
C ASN A 42 -1.72 1.63 -1.11
N VAL A 43 -0.68 0.95 -1.54
CA VAL A 43 0.61 0.89 -0.82
C VAL A 43 1.47 2.09 -1.22
N ILE A 44 2.05 2.75 -0.22
CA ILE A 44 2.94 3.91 -0.37
C ILE A 44 4.25 3.67 0.39
N GLY A 45 5.36 4.19 -0.15
CA GLY A 45 6.68 4.03 0.46
C GLY A 45 7.67 5.01 -0.14
N GLY A 46 8.82 5.20 0.48
CA GLY A 46 9.91 6.00 -0.05
C GLY A 46 10.49 5.39 -1.33
N GLY A 47 11.00 6.23 -2.24
CA GLY A 47 11.65 5.80 -3.47
C GLY A 47 10.71 5.37 -4.60
N ASP A 48 9.38 5.47 -4.45
CA ASP A 48 8.46 5.27 -5.57
C ASP A 48 8.51 6.46 -6.52
N THR A 49 8.86 6.19 -7.78
CA THR A 49 8.97 7.21 -8.85
C THR A 49 7.89 7.08 -9.91
N ALA A 50 6.88 6.22 -9.70
CA ALA A 50 5.83 5.98 -10.68
C ALA A 50 5.03 7.27 -10.98
N GLU A 51 4.72 7.48 -12.24
CA GLU A 51 3.89 8.60 -12.70
C GLU A 51 2.41 8.35 -12.39
N ASP A 52 1.63 9.43 -12.35
CA ASP A 52 0.18 9.41 -12.11
C ASP A 52 -0.22 8.76 -10.77
N ARG A 53 0.67 8.84 -9.78
CA ARG A 53 0.40 8.43 -8.39
C ARG A 53 0.57 9.58 -7.43
N LEU A 54 -0.35 9.72 -6.49
CA LEU A 54 -0.42 10.87 -5.58
C LEU A 54 0.92 11.15 -4.88
N ILE A 55 1.49 10.16 -4.18
CA ILE A 55 2.67 10.39 -3.35
C ILE A 55 3.93 10.67 -4.20
N PRO A 56 4.26 9.88 -5.23
CA PRO A 56 5.33 10.21 -6.15
C PRO A 56 5.19 11.59 -6.81
N ASP A 57 3.96 11.97 -7.22
CA ASP A 57 3.72 13.28 -7.83
C ASP A 57 3.94 14.42 -6.83
N LEU A 58 3.52 14.26 -5.57
CA LEU A 58 3.80 15.23 -4.51
C LEU A 58 5.30 15.38 -4.26
N ILE A 59 6.03 14.27 -4.12
CA ILE A 59 7.49 14.28 -3.92
C ILE A 59 8.20 14.98 -5.09
N ARG A 60 7.82 14.68 -6.33
CA ARG A 60 8.34 15.41 -7.52
C ARG A 60 8.06 16.91 -7.44
N GLY A 61 6.83 17.29 -7.06
CA GLY A 61 6.44 18.68 -6.87
C GLY A 61 7.25 19.38 -5.78
N PHE A 62 7.55 18.69 -4.68
CA PHE A 62 8.37 19.21 -3.59
C PHE A 62 9.81 19.52 -4.06
N HIS A 63 10.44 18.58 -4.76
CA HIS A 63 11.80 18.76 -5.30
C HIS A 63 11.85 19.83 -6.40
N ALA A 64 10.87 19.82 -7.31
CA ALA A 64 10.79 20.79 -8.41
C ALA A 64 10.32 22.18 -7.97
N LYS A 65 9.85 22.33 -6.72
CA LYS A 65 9.20 23.55 -6.20
C LYS A 65 8.04 23.99 -7.10
N THR A 66 7.15 23.06 -7.41
CA THR A 66 5.93 23.28 -8.18
C THR A 66 4.72 22.80 -7.42
N LYS A 67 3.53 23.30 -7.77
CA LYS A 67 2.27 22.73 -7.26
C LYS A 67 2.02 21.36 -7.90
N THR A 68 1.47 20.45 -7.08
CA THR A 68 1.07 19.14 -7.59
C THR A 68 -0.39 19.15 -8.02
N LEU A 69 -0.66 18.65 -9.21
CA LEU A 69 -2.00 18.59 -9.77
C LEU A 69 -2.79 17.40 -9.19
N ILE A 70 -3.98 17.67 -8.63
CA ILE A 70 -4.88 16.68 -8.07
C ILE A 70 -6.16 16.61 -8.90
N ARG A 71 -6.45 15.43 -9.46
CA ARG A 71 -7.61 15.23 -10.35
C ARG A 71 -8.87 14.80 -9.59
N ASN A 72 -8.76 13.92 -8.59
CA ASN A 72 -9.88 13.32 -7.85
C ASN A 72 -9.80 13.61 -6.33
N PRO A 73 -9.94 14.88 -5.89
CA PRO A 73 -9.63 15.28 -4.51
C PRO A 73 -10.54 14.63 -3.45
N LYS A 74 -11.77 14.21 -3.81
CA LYS A 74 -12.76 13.64 -2.90
C LYS A 74 -12.69 12.11 -2.78
N SER A 75 -11.90 11.45 -3.62
CA SER A 75 -11.76 9.98 -3.56
C SER A 75 -11.09 9.54 -2.28
N ILE A 76 -11.59 8.47 -1.68
CA ILE A 76 -10.99 7.82 -0.50
C ILE A 76 -10.29 6.54 -0.96
N ARG A 77 -9.06 6.34 -0.49
CA ARG A 77 -8.24 5.16 -0.82
C ARG A 77 -7.66 4.55 0.46
N PRO A 78 -7.45 3.24 0.50
CA PRO A 78 -6.88 2.54 1.66
C PRO A 78 -5.35 2.70 1.69
N TRP A 79 -4.89 3.91 2.03
CA TRP A 79 -3.47 4.25 2.11
C TRP A 79 -2.79 3.49 3.24
N GLN A 80 -1.70 2.78 2.94
CA GLN A 80 -0.89 2.08 3.94
C GLN A 80 0.59 2.11 3.57
N HIS A 81 1.45 2.13 4.58
CA HIS A 81 2.90 2.04 4.36
C HIS A 81 3.28 0.65 3.84
N VAL A 82 4.26 0.59 2.94
CA VAL A 82 4.68 -0.66 2.27
C VAL A 82 5.13 -1.75 3.26
N LEU A 83 5.72 -1.39 4.38
CA LEU A 83 6.18 -2.34 5.39
C LEU A 83 5.02 -3.09 6.08
N ASP A 84 3.84 -2.49 6.16
CA ASP A 84 2.67 -3.15 6.76
C ASP A 84 2.22 -4.40 5.98
N PRO A 85 1.88 -4.32 4.69
CA PRO A 85 1.51 -5.52 3.94
C PRO A 85 2.68 -6.48 3.76
N LEU A 86 3.92 -6.00 3.61
CA LEU A 86 5.10 -6.87 3.51
C LEU A 86 5.29 -7.70 4.79
N ASN A 87 5.11 -7.11 5.97
CA ASN A 87 5.09 -7.86 7.23
C ASN A 87 3.99 -8.95 7.22
N GLY A 88 2.80 -8.62 6.70
CA GLY A 88 1.74 -9.61 6.52
C GLY A 88 2.13 -10.76 5.60
N TYR A 89 2.83 -10.47 4.51
CA TYR A 89 3.33 -11.50 3.59
C TYR A 89 4.38 -12.40 4.24
N LEU A 90 5.27 -11.84 5.05
CA LEU A 90 6.24 -12.60 5.83
C LEU A 90 5.55 -13.53 6.85
N ILE A 91 4.52 -13.03 7.54
CA ILE A 91 3.73 -13.83 8.50
C ILE A 91 3.04 -15.01 7.77
N ILE A 92 2.45 -14.79 6.59
CA ILE A 92 1.92 -15.88 5.76
C ILE A 92 3.03 -16.89 5.45
N GLY A 93 4.19 -16.42 4.96
CA GLY A 93 5.32 -17.27 4.60
C GLY A 93 5.76 -18.17 5.75
N VAL A 94 5.95 -17.62 6.95
CA VAL A 94 6.32 -18.36 8.16
C VAL A 94 5.26 -19.41 8.49
N ASN A 95 3.97 -19.06 8.51
CA ASN A 95 2.91 -20.01 8.82
C ASN A 95 2.84 -21.16 7.80
N LEU A 96 3.08 -20.88 6.51
CA LEU A 96 3.14 -21.92 5.47
C LEU A 96 4.35 -22.83 5.64
N MET A 97 5.53 -22.29 5.97
CA MET A 97 6.74 -23.08 6.25
C MET A 97 6.56 -23.98 7.47
N ASP A 98 5.87 -23.50 8.51
CA ASP A 98 5.51 -24.27 9.71
C ASP A 98 4.37 -25.28 9.45
N SER A 99 3.89 -25.42 8.22
CA SER A 99 2.77 -26.28 7.85
C SER A 99 1.48 -26.00 8.64
N LYS A 100 1.30 -24.77 9.11
CA LYS A 100 0.06 -24.36 9.80
C LYS A 100 -1.07 -24.25 8.80
N LYS A 101 -2.25 -24.69 9.22
CA LYS A 101 -3.45 -24.52 8.43
C LYS A 101 -3.92 -23.05 8.52
N ILE A 102 -3.85 -22.34 7.41
CA ILE A 102 -4.31 -20.96 7.27
C ILE A 102 -5.32 -20.85 6.13
N SER A 103 -6.02 -19.73 6.03
CA SER A 103 -6.95 -19.46 4.93
C SER A 103 -6.21 -19.30 3.59
N SER A 104 -6.93 -19.57 2.51
CA SER A 104 -6.37 -19.53 1.13
C SER A 104 -6.05 -18.13 0.63
N ALA A 105 -6.58 -17.08 1.29
CA ALA A 105 -6.37 -15.70 0.89
C ALA A 105 -6.55 -14.74 2.07
N TYR A 106 -5.76 -13.66 2.09
CA TYR A 106 -5.87 -12.58 3.07
C TYR A 106 -5.82 -11.22 2.40
N ASN A 107 -6.54 -10.27 2.99
CA ASN A 107 -6.40 -8.86 2.67
C ASN A 107 -5.60 -8.17 3.78
N PHE A 108 -4.74 -7.25 3.37
CA PHE A 108 -3.98 -6.37 4.24
C PHE A 108 -4.38 -4.92 3.92
N GLY A 109 -5.11 -4.30 4.81
CA GLY A 109 -5.62 -2.94 4.66
C GLY A 109 -5.40 -2.11 5.92
N PRO A 110 -5.39 -0.79 5.80
CA PRO A 110 -5.19 0.10 6.94
C PRO A 110 -6.41 0.13 7.86
N GLY A 111 -6.22 0.68 9.07
CA GLY A 111 -7.30 0.94 10.03
C GLY A 111 -8.25 2.06 9.59
N GLU A 112 -9.41 2.14 10.25
CA GLU A 112 -10.47 3.11 9.94
C GLU A 112 -10.00 4.58 9.98
N ALA A 113 -9.04 4.94 10.84
CA ALA A 113 -8.47 6.28 10.93
C ALA A 113 -7.69 6.70 9.66
N SER A 114 -7.37 5.74 8.79
CA SER A 114 -6.75 5.99 7.49
C SER A 114 -7.75 6.29 6.36
N LYS A 115 -9.05 6.42 6.65
CA LYS A 115 -10.07 6.85 5.70
C LYS A 115 -9.97 8.34 5.41
N LEU A 116 -8.96 8.70 4.63
CA LEU A 116 -8.71 10.08 4.21
C LEU A 116 -8.94 10.22 2.71
N THR A 117 -9.46 11.39 2.33
CA THR A 117 -9.56 11.77 0.93
C THR A 117 -8.18 12.03 0.33
N VAL A 118 -8.08 11.95 -0.99
CA VAL A 118 -6.86 12.32 -1.73
C VAL A 118 -6.41 13.74 -1.35
N LYS A 119 -7.37 14.69 -1.19
CA LYS A 119 -7.06 16.06 -0.79
C LYS A 119 -6.47 16.13 0.62
N GLU A 120 -7.08 15.46 1.60
CA GLU A 120 -6.58 15.46 2.99
C GLU A 120 -5.19 14.86 3.10
N MET A 121 -4.91 13.78 2.33
CA MET A 121 -3.59 13.18 2.25
C MET A 121 -2.56 14.14 1.63
N ALA A 122 -2.92 14.81 0.54
CA ALA A 122 -2.05 15.76 -0.14
C ALA A 122 -1.77 16.99 0.73
N ASP A 123 -2.79 17.57 1.33
CA ASP A 123 -2.63 18.73 2.25
C ASP A 123 -1.73 18.36 3.43
N PHE A 124 -1.92 17.17 4.00
CA PHE A 124 -1.07 16.71 5.09
C PHE A 124 0.38 16.53 4.63
N ALA A 125 0.63 15.89 3.49
CA ALA A 125 1.99 15.73 2.94
C ALA A 125 2.65 17.11 2.68
N CYS A 126 1.93 18.06 2.10
CA CYS A 126 2.41 19.43 1.90
C CYS A 126 2.78 20.10 3.22
N SER A 127 2.00 19.89 4.29
CA SER A 127 2.30 20.45 5.61
C SER A 127 3.58 19.91 6.24
N GLN A 128 4.01 18.71 5.83
CA GLN A 128 5.24 18.08 6.32
C GLN A 128 6.49 18.53 5.54
N TRP A 129 6.32 19.23 4.39
CA TRP A 129 7.42 19.71 3.56
C TRP A 129 7.44 21.25 3.51
N PRO A 130 8.35 21.93 4.27
CA PRO A 130 8.30 23.39 4.46
C PRO A 130 8.38 24.22 3.18
N GLN A 131 9.00 23.69 2.10
CA GLN A 131 9.17 24.35 0.81
C GLN A 131 8.07 23.98 -0.19
N SER A 132 7.04 23.23 0.24
CA SER A 132 5.92 22.87 -0.63
C SER A 132 5.17 24.11 -1.11
N LEU A 133 4.87 24.17 -2.39
CA LEU A 133 3.97 25.18 -2.97
C LEU A 133 2.50 24.74 -2.94
N GLY A 134 2.20 23.58 -2.32
CA GLY A 134 0.86 23.06 -2.19
C GLY A 134 0.36 22.31 -3.41
N ILE A 135 -0.96 22.20 -3.50
CA ILE A 135 -1.65 21.47 -4.56
C ILE A 135 -2.46 22.42 -5.45
N GLU A 136 -2.74 21.96 -6.65
CA GLU A 136 -3.71 22.55 -7.56
C GLU A 136 -4.78 21.51 -7.90
N ILE A 137 -6.06 21.87 -7.80
CA ILE A 137 -7.16 20.96 -8.07
C ILE A 137 -7.64 21.23 -9.51
N GLN A 138 -7.55 20.22 -10.36
CA GLN A 138 -8.15 20.22 -11.68
C GLN A 138 -9.31 19.22 -11.68
N VAL A 139 -10.53 19.73 -11.80
CA VAL A 139 -11.70 18.88 -11.99
C VAL A 139 -11.90 18.71 -13.48
N ASP A 140 -11.74 17.49 -13.98
CA ASP A 140 -12.13 17.13 -15.33
C ASP A 140 -13.57 16.62 -15.32
N PRO A 141 -14.52 17.37 -15.91
CA PRO A 141 -15.93 16.95 -15.96
C PRO A 141 -16.16 15.69 -16.80
N SER A 142 -15.20 15.33 -17.67
CA SER A 142 -15.24 14.17 -18.54
C SER A 142 -14.52 12.94 -17.96
N ALA A 143 -13.85 13.08 -16.82
CA ALA A 143 -13.14 11.98 -16.19
C ALA A 143 -14.08 10.83 -15.87
N VAL A 144 -13.68 9.62 -16.25
CA VAL A 144 -14.40 8.39 -15.87
C VAL A 144 -14.49 8.37 -14.35
N LEU A 145 -15.71 8.26 -13.83
CA LEU A 145 -15.96 8.19 -12.39
C LEU A 145 -15.22 6.97 -11.81
N GLU A 146 -14.06 7.22 -11.23
CA GLU A 146 -13.43 6.25 -10.37
C GLU A 146 -14.31 5.96 -9.15
N SER A 147 -14.27 4.73 -8.64
CA SER A 147 -14.93 4.40 -7.38
C SER A 147 -14.56 5.42 -6.31
N GLY A 148 -15.53 6.15 -5.77
CA GLY A 148 -15.32 7.18 -4.76
C GLY A 148 -14.74 6.62 -3.45
N LEU A 149 -15.03 5.35 -3.15
CA LEU A 149 -14.53 4.62 -1.99
C LEU A 149 -13.98 3.26 -2.44
N LEU A 150 -12.71 3.03 -2.16
CA LEU A 150 -12.10 1.70 -2.17
C LEU A 150 -11.63 1.40 -0.76
N TRP A 151 -12.05 0.25 -0.20
CA TRP A 151 -11.67 -0.18 1.13
C TRP A 151 -11.46 -1.70 1.18
N LEU A 152 -10.54 -2.15 2.05
CA LEU A 152 -10.24 -3.55 2.30
C LEU A 152 -10.43 -3.84 3.78
N SER A 153 -11.22 -4.87 4.13
CA SER A 153 -11.22 -5.42 5.48
C SER A 153 -10.04 -6.39 5.64
N SER A 154 -9.30 -6.20 6.72
CA SER A 154 -8.21 -7.08 7.17
C SER A 154 -8.58 -7.95 8.38
N ASP A 155 -9.87 -8.05 8.71
CA ASP A 155 -10.37 -8.76 9.89
C ASP A 155 -9.88 -10.21 9.92
N LEU A 156 -9.86 -10.90 8.79
CA LEU A 156 -9.37 -12.27 8.69
C LEU A 156 -7.89 -12.38 9.00
N ALA A 157 -7.07 -11.45 8.44
CA ALA A 157 -5.64 -11.41 8.72
C ALA A 157 -5.37 -11.13 10.21
N THR A 158 -6.14 -10.22 10.81
CA THR A 158 -6.06 -9.92 12.24
C THR A 158 -6.42 -11.14 13.08
N LYS A 159 -7.52 -11.82 12.74
CA LYS A 159 -8.03 -12.96 13.51
C LYS A 159 -7.13 -14.20 13.45
N GLU A 160 -6.68 -14.56 12.25
CA GLU A 160 -5.97 -15.83 12.03
C GLU A 160 -4.46 -15.69 12.09
N LEU A 161 -3.92 -14.55 11.67
CA LEU A 161 -2.47 -14.32 11.60
C LEU A 161 -1.95 -13.41 12.72
N GLY A 162 -2.84 -12.78 13.50
CA GLY A 162 -2.47 -11.76 14.48
C GLY A 162 -1.93 -10.47 13.84
N TRP A 163 -2.05 -10.33 12.51
CA TRP A 163 -1.56 -9.17 11.82
C TRP A 163 -2.41 -7.93 12.11
N ARG A 164 -1.74 -6.81 12.28
CA ARG A 164 -2.36 -5.47 12.38
C ARG A 164 -1.47 -4.49 11.64
N ASN A 165 -2.09 -3.48 10.99
CA ASN A 165 -1.30 -2.36 10.49
C ASN A 165 -0.65 -1.62 11.68
N ARG A 166 0.56 -1.15 11.48
CA ARG A 166 1.30 -0.35 12.47
C ARG A 166 1.10 1.13 12.27
N PHE A 167 0.92 1.56 11.01
CA PHE A 167 0.84 2.96 10.65
C PHE A 167 -0.56 3.34 10.18
N GLU A 168 -1.07 4.41 10.73
CA GLU A 168 -2.16 5.15 10.11
C GLU A 168 -1.65 5.94 8.90
N ALA A 169 -2.53 6.36 7.98
CA ALA A 169 -2.15 7.00 6.72
C ALA A 169 -1.24 8.22 6.89
N LYS A 170 -1.51 9.06 7.90
CA LYS A 170 -0.66 10.23 8.19
C LYS A 170 0.72 9.85 8.68
N GLU A 171 0.84 8.79 9.46
CA GLU A 171 2.13 8.29 9.91
C GLU A 171 2.93 7.70 8.74
N ALA A 172 2.26 6.96 7.86
CA ALA A 172 2.88 6.47 6.62
C ALA A 172 3.47 7.63 5.78
N ILE A 173 2.75 8.77 5.67
CA ILE A 173 3.26 9.98 4.99
C ILE A 173 4.50 10.53 5.70
N ARG A 174 4.52 10.62 7.04
CA ARG A 174 5.71 11.10 7.76
C ARG A 174 6.91 10.23 7.45
N TRP A 175 6.78 8.92 7.52
CA TRP A 175 7.84 7.97 7.22
C TRP A 175 8.38 8.13 5.80
N ILE A 176 7.52 8.35 4.81
CA ILE A 176 7.95 8.60 3.43
C ILE A 176 8.75 9.89 3.33
N ILE A 177 8.29 10.96 3.95
CA ILE A 177 8.96 12.26 3.92
C ILE A 177 10.31 12.21 4.69
N GLU A 178 10.37 11.48 5.79
CA GLU A 178 11.61 11.22 6.51
C GLU A 178 12.59 10.44 5.65
N TRP A 179 12.13 9.38 4.97
CA TRP A 179 12.93 8.61 4.03
C TRP A 179 13.50 9.50 2.91
N GLU A 180 12.66 10.36 2.30
CA GLU A 180 13.10 11.29 1.25
C GLU A 180 14.20 12.23 1.75
N ARG A 181 14.06 12.78 2.95
CA ARG A 181 15.08 13.66 3.55
C ARG A 181 16.36 12.91 3.91
N GLU A 182 16.25 11.73 4.46
CA GLU A 182 17.39 10.91 4.84
C GLU A 182 18.16 10.45 3.61
N SER A 183 17.47 10.01 2.55
CA SER A 183 18.09 9.59 1.29
C SER A 183 18.85 10.70 0.56
N MET A 184 18.50 11.97 0.81
CA MET A 184 19.27 13.12 0.29
C MET A 184 20.58 13.37 1.07
N ASN A 185 20.66 12.94 2.33
CA ASN A 185 21.81 13.14 3.21
C ASN A 185 22.67 11.88 3.37
N SER A 186 22.17 10.72 2.95
CA SER A 186 22.83 9.43 2.98
C SER A 186 22.65 8.70 1.64
N THR A 187 22.41 7.40 1.67
CA THR A 187 22.01 6.64 0.49
C THR A 187 20.58 6.12 0.64
N PRO A 188 19.82 5.91 -0.46
CA PRO A 188 18.49 5.29 -0.39
C PRO A 188 18.46 3.97 0.37
N LEU A 189 19.53 3.16 0.27
CA LEU A 189 19.64 1.88 0.98
C LEU A 189 19.79 2.10 2.49
N GLN A 190 20.63 3.05 2.92
CA GLN A 190 20.78 3.36 4.34
C GLN A 190 19.48 3.89 4.95
N ALA A 191 18.77 4.77 4.24
CA ALA A 191 17.46 5.25 4.67
C ALA A 191 16.44 4.11 4.79
N LEU A 192 16.47 3.15 3.85
CA LEU A 192 15.62 1.96 3.88
C LEU A 192 15.94 1.07 5.08
N ASP A 193 17.22 0.77 5.31
CA ASP A 193 17.67 -0.07 6.43
C ASP A 193 17.26 0.55 7.77
N THR A 194 17.43 1.88 7.91
CA THR A 194 16.98 2.62 9.11
C THR A 194 15.49 2.43 9.36
N GLN A 195 14.66 2.52 8.31
CA GLN A 195 13.21 2.34 8.45
C GLN A 195 12.82 0.89 8.75
N ILE A 196 13.48 -0.09 8.14
CA ILE A 196 13.24 -1.51 8.42
C ILE A 196 13.57 -1.82 9.89
N ASP A 197 14.75 -1.39 10.37
CA ASP A 197 15.17 -1.58 11.75
C ASP A 197 14.15 -0.95 12.73
N ALA A 198 13.76 0.29 12.49
CA ALA A 198 12.77 0.99 13.30
C ALA A 198 11.39 0.30 13.26
N PHE A 199 10.97 -0.20 12.08
CA PHE A 199 9.70 -0.92 11.94
C PHE A 199 9.69 -2.21 12.75
N PHE A 200 10.77 -2.96 12.80
CA PHE A 200 10.85 -4.22 13.56
C PHE A 200 11.33 -4.03 15.01
N GLY A 201 11.69 -2.81 15.42
CA GLY A 201 12.18 -2.52 16.77
C GLY A 201 13.57 -3.09 17.02
N VAL A 202 14.41 -3.15 15.99
CA VAL A 202 15.81 -3.55 16.10
C VAL A 202 16.60 -2.35 16.60
N GLU A 203 17.08 -2.41 17.85
CA GLU A 203 18.04 -1.44 18.38
C GLU A 203 19.43 -1.75 17.81
N LYS A 204 20.14 -0.70 17.35
CA LYS A 204 21.53 -0.78 16.87
C LYS A 204 22.52 -0.65 18.00
#